data_78dd3c21f9c8b2516ad1f62edd176939
#
_entry.id   78dd3c21f9c8b2516ad1f62edd176939
#
_cell.length_a   1.000
_cell.length_b   1.000
_cell.length_c   1.000
_cell.angle_alpha   90.00
_cell.angle_beta   90.00
_cell.angle_gamma   90.00
#
_symmetry.space_group_name_H-M   'P 1'
#
loop_
_entity.id
_entity.type
_entity.pdbx_description
1 polymer ?
#
loop_
_entity_poly.entity_id
_entity_poly.type
_entity_poly.pdbx_seq_one_letter_code
_entity_poly.pdbx_strand_id
1 'polypeptide(L)'
;MNQLRHIAIAGNIGAGKTTLANKLSHHYGWSTEFEAVDNNPYLVDFYGDMKQWAFHLQVYFLNSRLKQAIRIRESEETVVQDRSIYEDCYVFAKNLHESGNMSDRDYQNYLDLFDSMSAVITPPDLLIYLRADIPKLVGQIEKRGRDYEETIRIDYLKNLNKHYEAWVKQYDIGKLVIIDVNQLDYLNNVEDFALIVSKIDTEVHGLFSTQ
;
A
#
# COMPACT_ATOMS: atom_id res chain seq x y z
N MET A 1 -25.32 -1.37 10.64
CA MET A 1 -23.85 -1.18 10.58
C MET A 1 -23.46 -1.24 9.13
N ASN A 2 -22.75 -0.24 8.60
CA ASN A 2 -22.24 -0.36 7.23
C ASN A 2 -21.19 -1.47 7.21
N GLN A 3 -21.44 -2.49 6.40
CA GLN A 3 -20.48 -3.57 6.17
C GLN A 3 -19.25 -2.95 5.48
N LEU A 4 -18.05 -3.19 6.01
CA LEU A 4 -16.81 -2.82 5.31
C LEU A 4 -16.76 -3.56 3.99
N ARG A 5 -16.48 -2.83 2.90
CA ARG A 5 -16.36 -3.43 1.57
C ARG A 5 -14.95 -3.32 1.02
N HIS A 6 -14.26 -2.23 1.31
CA HIS A 6 -12.93 -1.97 0.80
C HIS A 6 -11.95 -1.70 1.93
N ILE A 7 -10.97 -2.57 2.10
CA ILE A 7 -9.88 -2.43 3.05
C ILE A 7 -8.58 -2.33 2.25
N ALA A 8 -7.81 -1.27 2.44
CA ALA A 8 -6.51 -1.12 1.81
C ALA A 8 -5.39 -1.31 2.83
N ILE A 9 -4.34 -2.03 2.44
CA ILE A 9 -3.12 -2.19 3.25
C ILE A 9 -2.01 -1.35 2.62
N ALA A 10 -1.53 -0.36 3.36
CA ALA A 10 -0.43 0.52 2.99
C ALA A 10 0.85 0.20 3.79
N GLY A 11 1.98 0.60 3.24
CA GLY A 11 3.28 0.44 3.88
C GLY A 11 4.42 0.32 2.89
N ASN A 12 5.63 0.58 3.35
CA ASN A 12 6.81 0.63 2.49
C ASN A 12 7.13 -0.73 1.83
N ILE A 13 8.04 -0.74 0.89
CA ILE A 13 8.58 -1.95 0.28
C ILE A 13 9.18 -2.82 1.39
N GLY A 14 8.80 -4.10 1.45
CA GLY A 14 9.24 -5.00 2.52
C GLY A 14 8.41 -4.96 3.82
N ALA A 15 7.38 -4.10 3.96
CA ALA A 15 6.58 -4.00 5.19
C ALA A 15 5.68 -5.22 5.48
N GLY A 16 5.50 -6.14 4.51
CA GLY A 16 4.71 -7.36 4.68
C GLY A 16 3.24 -7.26 4.27
N LYS A 17 2.85 -6.26 3.50
CA LYS A 17 1.46 -6.02 3.04
C LYS A 17 0.79 -7.25 2.44
N THR A 18 1.42 -7.87 1.45
CA THR A 18 0.90 -9.06 0.75
C THR A 18 0.68 -10.23 1.72
N THR A 19 1.61 -10.43 2.65
CA THR A 19 1.48 -11.45 3.70
C THR A 19 0.27 -11.17 4.59
N LEU A 20 0.09 -9.92 5.02
CA LEU A 20 -1.05 -9.54 5.84
C LEU A 20 -2.37 -9.66 5.07
N ALA A 21 -2.41 -9.22 3.80
CA ALA A 21 -3.60 -9.35 2.94
C ALA A 21 -4.07 -10.81 2.85
N ASN A 22 -3.14 -11.75 2.59
CA ASN A 22 -3.44 -13.17 2.56
C ASN A 22 -3.96 -13.70 3.90
N LYS A 23 -3.33 -13.32 5.01
CA LYS A 23 -3.75 -13.78 6.34
C LYS A 23 -5.13 -13.25 6.74
N LEU A 24 -5.43 -11.98 6.47
CA LEU A 24 -6.74 -11.38 6.74
C LEU A 24 -7.82 -12.02 5.85
N SER A 25 -7.51 -12.25 4.57
CA SER A 25 -8.40 -12.98 3.66
C SER A 25 -8.80 -14.35 4.21
N HIS A 26 -7.82 -15.15 4.64
CA HIS A 26 -8.10 -16.45 5.23
C HIS A 26 -8.86 -16.38 6.57
N HIS A 27 -8.56 -15.39 7.39
CA HIS A 27 -9.17 -15.25 8.72
C HIS A 27 -10.64 -14.81 8.66
N TYR A 28 -10.94 -13.83 7.80
CA TYR A 28 -12.28 -13.25 7.70
C TYR A 28 -13.11 -13.79 6.52
N GLY A 29 -12.52 -14.58 5.64
CA GLY A 29 -13.17 -15.01 4.39
C GLY A 29 -13.30 -13.89 3.36
N TRP A 30 -12.41 -12.89 3.37
CA TRP A 30 -12.44 -11.76 2.45
C TRP A 30 -11.70 -12.07 1.14
N SER A 31 -12.13 -11.46 0.05
CA SER A 31 -11.42 -11.51 -1.23
C SER A 31 -10.19 -10.60 -1.23
N THR A 32 -9.25 -10.83 -2.15
CA THR A 32 -7.99 -10.04 -2.23
C THR A 32 -7.76 -9.47 -3.62
N GLU A 33 -7.25 -8.25 -3.67
CA GLU A 33 -6.68 -7.62 -4.86
C GLU A 33 -5.20 -7.31 -4.62
N PHE A 34 -4.31 -8.00 -5.35
CA PHE A 34 -2.87 -7.84 -5.18
C PHE A 34 -2.26 -6.83 -6.14
N GLU A 35 -1.11 -6.29 -5.75
CA GLU A 35 -0.32 -5.42 -6.59
C GLU A 35 0.12 -6.14 -7.88
N ALA A 36 -0.05 -5.49 -9.04
CA ALA A 36 0.35 -6.01 -10.34
C ALA A 36 1.87 -5.87 -10.53
N VAL A 37 2.65 -6.69 -9.84
CA VAL A 37 4.12 -6.67 -9.87
C VAL A 37 4.67 -7.64 -10.92
N ASP A 38 4.12 -8.87 -10.97
CA ASP A 38 4.74 -9.99 -11.70
C ASP A 38 4.76 -9.83 -13.23
N ASN A 39 3.87 -9.02 -13.82
CA ASN A 39 3.83 -8.76 -15.25
C ASN A 39 3.96 -7.26 -15.56
N ASN A 40 4.58 -6.49 -14.68
CA ASN A 40 4.77 -5.06 -14.90
C ASN A 40 5.92 -4.84 -15.89
N PRO A 41 5.63 -4.29 -17.09
CA PRO A 41 6.64 -4.15 -18.14
C PRO A 41 7.70 -3.07 -17.86
N TYR A 42 7.48 -2.23 -16.86
CA TYR A 42 8.35 -1.09 -16.53
C TYR A 42 9.18 -1.30 -15.27
N LEU A 43 8.87 -2.29 -14.44
CA LEU A 43 9.43 -2.38 -13.10
C LEU A 43 10.94 -2.63 -13.09
N VAL A 44 11.41 -3.53 -13.95
CA VAL A 44 12.84 -3.84 -14.08
C VAL A 44 13.61 -2.64 -14.64
N ASP A 45 13.09 -2.04 -15.72
CA ASP A 45 13.69 -0.85 -16.34
C ASP A 45 13.72 0.34 -15.39
N PHE A 46 12.69 0.53 -14.58
CA PHE A 46 12.62 1.58 -13.56
C PHE A 46 13.74 1.45 -12.52
N TYR A 47 14.02 0.27 -12.02
CA TYR A 47 15.12 0.10 -11.08
C TYR A 47 16.49 0.27 -11.73
N GLY A 48 16.61 0.07 -13.05
CA GLY A 48 17.80 0.37 -13.83
C GLY A 48 18.01 1.87 -14.09
N ASP A 49 16.95 2.61 -14.41
CA ASP A 49 16.96 4.07 -14.64
C ASP A 49 15.64 4.70 -14.16
N MET A 50 15.60 5.06 -12.89
CA MET A 50 14.41 5.67 -12.30
C MET A 50 13.99 6.97 -13.01
N LYS A 51 14.96 7.78 -13.46
CA LYS A 51 14.66 9.06 -14.09
C LYS A 51 13.96 8.90 -15.44
N GLN A 52 14.33 7.90 -16.21
CA GLN A 52 13.70 7.62 -17.50
C GLN A 52 12.31 7.00 -17.33
N TRP A 53 12.14 6.10 -16.36
CA TRP A 53 10.98 5.24 -16.27
C TRP A 53 9.97 5.59 -15.17
N ALA A 54 10.27 6.58 -14.31
CA ALA A 54 9.41 6.94 -13.18
C ALA A 54 7.97 7.26 -13.60
N PHE A 55 7.78 8.15 -14.58
CA PHE A 55 6.44 8.53 -15.04
C PHE A 55 5.68 7.35 -15.65
N HIS A 56 6.35 6.55 -16.50
CA HIS A 56 5.74 5.39 -17.15
C HIS A 56 5.27 4.35 -16.12
N LEU A 57 6.12 4.04 -15.15
CA LEU A 57 5.79 3.11 -14.07
C LEU A 57 4.61 3.62 -13.22
N GLN A 58 4.62 4.90 -12.84
CA GLN A 58 3.57 5.47 -12.01
C GLN A 58 2.22 5.53 -12.75
N VAL A 59 2.20 5.84 -14.05
CA VAL A 59 0.97 5.79 -14.86
C VAL A 59 0.47 4.34 -15.01
N TYR A 60 1.36 3.37 -15.16
CA TYR A 60 0.99 1.95 -15.19
C TYR A 60 0.31 1.52 -13.88
N PHE A 61 0.91 1.86 -12.73
CA PHE A 61 0.30 1.55 -11.43
C PHE A 61 -1.03 2.26 -11.25
N LEU A 62 -1.12 3.55 -11.58
CA LEU A 62 -2.34 4.34 -11.50
C LEU A 62 -3.50 3.68 -12.27
N ASN A 63 -3.26 3.26 -13.52
CA ASN A 63 -4.24 2.53 -14.33
C ASN A 63 -4.62 1.16 -13.71
N SER A 64 -3.65 0.42 -13.19
CA SER A 64 -3.89 -0.86 -12.53
C SER A 64 -4.77 -0.68 -11.28
N ARG A 65 -4.48 0.34 -10.44
CA ARG A 65 -5.25 0.67 -9.24
C ARG A 65 -6.69 1.11 -9.57
N LEU A 66 -6.87 1.90 -10.63
CA LEU A 66 -8.21 2.26 -11.08
C LEU A 66 -9.04 1.01 -11.44
N LYS A 67 -8.45 0.07 -12.21
CA LYS A 67 -9.12 -1.19 -12.55
C LYS A 67 -9.47 -2.02 -11.31
N GLN A 68 -8.58 -2.08 -10.33
CA GLN A 68 -8.85 -2.74 -9.05
C GLN A 68 -9.99 -2.05 -8.30
N ALA A 69 -9.96 -0.72 -8.17
CA ALA A 69 -11.01 0.04 -7.49
C ALA A 69 -12.40 -0.15 -8.14
N ILE A 70 -12.46 -0.26 -9.48
CA ILE A 70 -13.70 -0.57 -10.19
C ILE A 70 -14.20 -1.98 -9.82
N ARG A 71 -13.34 -3.01 -9.85
CA ARG A 71 -13.72 -4.38 -9.46
C ARG A 71 -14.17 -4.47 -8.00
N ILE A 72 -13.48 -3.77 -7.09
CA ILE A 72 -13.84 -3.71 -5.67
C ILE A 72 -15.23 -3.10 -5.50
N ARG A 73 -15.52 -1.99 -6.20
CA ARG A 73 -16.83 -1.35 -6.16
C ARG A 73 -17.96 -2.25 -6.68
N GLU A 74 -17.67 -3.10 -7.67
CA GLU A 74 -18.63 -4.03 -8.27
C GLU A 74 -18.76 -5.33 -7.47
N SER A 75 -17.85 -5.61 -6.55
CA SER A 75 -17.88 -6.80 -5.68
C SER A 75 -18.97 -6.65 -4.60
N GLU A 76 -19.66 -7.76 -4.30
CA GLU A 76 -20.57 -7.87 -3.15
C GLU A 76 -19.83 -8.28 -1.86
N GLU A 77 -18.58 -8.74 -1.99
CA GLU A 77 -17.74 -9.21 -0.89
C GLU A 77 -16.86 -8.06 -0.32
N THR A 78 -16.39 -8.25 0.91
CA THR A 78 -15.31 -7.42 1.45
C THR A 78 -14.00 -7.78 0.75
N VAL A 79 -13.30 -6.78 0.24
CA VAL A 79 -12.04 -6.96 -0.49
C VAL A 79 -10.89 -6.27 0.24
N VAL A 80 -9.79 -7.02 0.44
CA VAL A 80 -8.52 -6.49 0.93
C VAL A 80 -7.61 -6.18 -0.27
N GLN A 81 -7.23 -4.92 -0.42
CA GLN A 81 -6.36 -4.45 -1.48
C GLN A 81 -4.93 -4.25 -0.95
N ASP A 82 -3.95 -4.90 -1.59
CA ASP A 82 -2.53 -4.65 -1.35
C ASP A 82 -2.11 -3.39 -2.10
N ARG A 83 -2.02 -2.27 -1.39
CA ARG A 83 -1.70 -0.94 -1.88
C ARG A 83 -2.86 -0.25 -2.63
N SER A 84 -3.07 1.02 -2.39
CA SER A 84 -4.14 1.82 -3.01
C SER A 84 -3.59 2.91 -3.93
N ILE A 85 -4.46 3.48 -4.77
CA ILE A 85 -4.16 4.62 -5.64
C ILE A 85 -3.64 5.85 -4.87
N TYR A 86 -4.10 6.05 -3.63
CA TYR A 86 -3.70 7.17 -2.77
C TYR A 86 -2.23 7.05 -2.34
N GLU A 87 -1.78 5.84 -2.04
CA GLU A 87 -0.39 5.55 -1.70
C GLU A 87 0.54 5.81 -2.88
N ASP A 88 0.14 5.38 -4.09
CA ASP A 88 0.92 5.62 -5.31
C ASP A 88 1.11 7.12 -5.55
N CYS A 89 0.06 7.94 -5.32
CA CYS A 89 0.12 9.39 -5.49
C CYS A 89 0.91 10.09 -4.38
N TYR A 90 0.46 9.92 -3.14
CA TYR A 90 0.96 10.73 -2.01
C TYR A 90 2.33 10.28 -1.49
N VAL A 91 2.76 9.08 -1.83
CA VAL A 91 4.05 8.54 -1.39
C VAL A 91 5.00 8.34 -2.56
N PHE A 92 4.66 7.49 -3.53
CA PHE A 92 5.61 7.08 -4.58
C PHE A 92 5.85 8.17 -5.61
N ALA A 93 4.81 8.68 -6.26
CA ALA A 93 4.95 9.72 -7.29
C ALA A 93 5.56 11.00 -6.68
N LYS A 94 5.10 11.38 -5.49
CA LYS A 94 5.66 12.52 -4.75
C LYS A 94 7.15 12.34 -4.44
N ASN A 95 7.55 11.16 -3.95
CA ASN A 95 8.96 10.86 -3.70
C ASN A 95 9.81 10.93 -4.97
N LEU A 96 9.32 10.41 -6.09
CA LEU A 96 10.03 10.45 -7.37
C LEU A 96 10.19 11.88 -7.89
N HIS A 97 9.20 12.72 -7.71
CA HIS A 97 9.27 14.14 -8.05
C HIS A 97 10.28 14.88 -7.14
N GLU A 98 10.15 14.77 -5.82
CA GLU A 98 11.01 15.47 -4.86
C GLU A 98 12.49 15.02 -4.95
N SER A 99 12.73 13.77 -5.38
CA SER A 99 14.09 13.24 -5.61
C SER A 99 14.66 13.56 -7.00
N GLY A 100 13.92 14.31 -7.85
CA GLY A 100 14.35 14.70 -9.20
C GLY A 100 14.29 13.58 -10.24
N ASN A 101 13.63 12.46 -9.93
CA ASN A 101 13.41 11.35 -10.86
C ASN A 101 12.16 11.53 -11.73
N MET A 102 11.28 12.47 -11.40
CA MET A 102 10.12 12.86 -12.20
C MET A 102 10.13 14.37 -12.38
N SER A 103 9.95 14.87 -13.60
CA SER A 103 9.93 16.32 -13.87
C SER A 103 8.67 16.97 -13.32
N ASP A 104 8.71 18.31 -13.07
CA ASP A 104 7.54 19.08 -12.64
C ASP A 104 6.36 18.89 -13.58
N ARG A 105 6.61 18.90 -14.91
CA ARG A 105 5.59 18.71 -15.93
C ARG A 105 4.95 17.33 -15.85
N ASP A 106 5.76 16.28 -15.71
CA ASP A 106 5.27 14.90 -15.66
C ASP A 106 4.52 14.65 -14.34
N TYR A 107 5.02 15.20 -13.23
CA TYR A 107 4.35 15.11 -11.95
C TYR A 107 3.00 15.82 -11.95
N GLN A 108 2.91 17.05 -12.53
CA GLN A 108 1.63 17.75 -12.66
C GLN A 108 0.65 16.95 -13.52
N ASN A 109 1.09 16.40 -14.67
CA ASN A 109 0.24 15.56 -15.50
C ASN A 109 -0.23 14.28 -14.78
N TYR A 110 0.64 13.69 -13.94
CA TYR A 110 0.27 12.56 -13.08
C TYR A 110 -0.80 12.94 -12.06
N LEU A 111 -0.67 14.11 -11.41
CA LEU A 111 -1.67 14.61 -10.46
C LEU A 111 -3.03 14.86 -11.13
N ASP A 112 -3.05 15.45 -12.32
CA ASP A 112 -4.28 15.69 -13.09
C ASP A 112 -4.98 14.36 -13.44
N LEU A 113 -4.21 13.32 -13.78
CA LEU A 113 -4.74 11.96 -13.99
C LEU A 113 -5.29 11.35 -12.70
N PHE A 114 -4.54 11.47 -11.61
CA PHE A 114 -4.96 10.98 -10.30
C PHE A 114 -6.26 11.64 -9.84
N ASP A 115 -6.37 12.96 -9.94
CA ASP A 115 -7.56 13.73 -9.56
C ASP A 115 -8.79 13.30 -10.37
N SER A 116 -8.60 13.12 -11.68
CA SER A 116 -9.67 12.65 -12.58
C SER A 116 -10.14 11.23 -12.21
N MET A 117 -9.22 10.34 -11.85
CA MET A 117 -9.52 8.97 -11.47
C MET A 117 -10.11 8.88 -10.05
N SER A 118 -9.56 9.63 -9.10
CA SER A 118 -10.04 9.64 -7.72
C SER A 118 -11.46 10.18 -7.58
N ALA A 119 -11.88 11.08 -8.47
CA ALA A 119 -13.24 11.62 -8.50
C ALA A 119 -14.32 10.57 -8.84
N VAL A 120 -13.95 9.43 -9.45
CA VAL A 120 -14.91 8.39 -9.89
C VAL A 120 -14.80 7.09 -9.09
N ILE A 121 -13.93 7.03 -8.10
CA ILE A 121 -13.76 5.87 -7.22
C ILE A 121 -14.13 6.22 -5.77
N THR A 122 -14.47 5.19 -4.99
CA THR A 122 -14.72 5.36 -3.55
C THR A 122 -13.43 5.08 -2.78
N PRO A 123 -13.05 5.93 -1.82
CA PRO A 123 -11.94 5.63 -0.91
C PRO A 123 -12.14 4.34 -0.13
N PRO A 124 -11.07 3.71 0.38
CA PRO A 124 -11.17 2.58 1.29
C PRO A 124 -11.97 2.93 2.54
N ASP A 125 -12.84 2.03 2.99
CA ASP A 125 -13.53 2.15 4.28
C ASP A 125 -12.55 2.10 5.45
N LEU A 126 -11.46 1.34 5.28
CA LEU A 126 -10.40 1.18 6.26
C LEU A 126 -9.03 1.14 5.56
N LEU A 127 -8.12 2.00 6.01
CA LEU A 127 -6.70 1.93 5.67
C LEU A 127 -5.92 1.30 6.83
N ILE A 128 -5.20 0.22 6.54
CA ILE A 128 -4.27 -0.41 7.48
C ILE A 128 -2.85 -0.02 7.07
N TYR A 129 -2.18 0.83 7.86
CA TYR A 129 -0.81 1.22 7.59
C TYR A 129 0.19 0.36 8.40
N LEU A 130 1.05 -0.36 7.71
CA LEU A 130 2.14 -1.13 8.31
C LEU A 130 3.36 -0.23 8.46
N ARG A 131 3.61 0.23 9.69
CA ARG A 131 4.80 1.01 10.04
C ARG A 131 5.97 0.08 10.31
N ALA A 132 7.06 0.27 9.57
CA ALA A 132 8.28 -0.51 9.73
C ALA A 132 9.53 0.35 9.61
N ASP A 133 10.53 0.08 10.43
CA ASP A 133 11.84 0.73 10.39
C ASP A 133 12.70 0.17 9.26
N ILE A 134 13.69 0.95 8.84
CA ILE A 134 14.58 0.59 7.73
C ILE A 134 15.25 -0.78 7.91
N PRO A 135 15.80 -1.14 9.08
CA PRO A 135 16.38 -2.49 9.27
C PRO A 135 15.38 -3.62 9.03
N LYS A 136 14.12 -3.46 9.49
CA LYS A 136 13.07 -4.46 9.26
C LYS A 136 12.74 -4.57 7.76
N LEU A 137 12.61 -3.45 7.05
CA LEU A 137 12.32 -3.42 5.61
C LEU A 137 13.44 -4.12 4.82
N VAL A 138 14.70 -3.75 5.07
CA VAL A 138 15.87 -4.33 4.39
C VAL A 138 15.90 -5.84 4.61
N GLY A 139 15.79 -6.31 5.85
CA GLY A 139 15.80 -7.75 6.14
C GLY A 139 14.67 -8.53 5.46
N GLN A 140 13.48 -7.92 5.30
CA GLN A 140 12.35 -8.54 4.58
C GLN A 140 12.56 -8.54 3.06
N ILE A 141 13.16 -7.48 2.49
CA ILE A 141 13.49 -7.39 1.06
C ILE A 141 14.54 -8.46 0.72
N GLU A 142 15.62 -8.55 1.50
CA GLU A 142 16.67 -9.57 1.33
C GLU A 142 16.10 -10.99 1.43
N LYS A 143 15.25 -11.25 2.44
CA LYS A 143 14.61 -12.56 2.63
C LYS A 143 13.71 -12.95 1.44
N ARG A 144 13.06 -11.95 0.81
CA ARG A 144 12.19 -12.16 -0.35
C ARG A 144 12.98 -12.46 -1.63
N GLY A 145 14.17 -11.88 -1.81
CA GLY A 145 15.14 -12.20 -2.85
C GLY A 145 14.66 -11.93 -4.27
N ARG A 146 14.02 -10.79 -4.53
CA ARG A 146 13.66 -10.36 -5.89
C ARG A 146 14.84 -9.65 -6.54
N ASP A 147 15.35 -10.15 -7.66
CA ASP A 147 16.55 -9.66 -8.33
C ASP A 147 16.54 -8.14 -8.58
N TYR A 148 15.42 -7.57 -9.03
CA TYR A 148 15.31 -6.13 -9.29
C TYR A 148 15.30 -5.27 -8.01
N GLU A 149 15.06 -5.86 -6.84
CA GLU A 149 15.07 -5.16 -5.56
C GLU A 149 16.47 -5.04 -4.95
N GLU A 150 17.45 -5.79 -5.43
CA GLU A 150 18.85 -5.70 -4.96
C GLU A 150 19.45 -4.30 -5.18
N THR A 151 18.92 -3.55 -6.16
CA THR A 151 19.36 -2.18 -6.47
C THR A 151 18.69 -1.10 -5.63
N ILE A 152 17.71 -1.46 -4.77
CA ILE A 152 17.01 -0.50 -3.91
C ILE A 152 17.97 0.12 -2.90
N ARG A 153 18.12 1.44 -2.97
CA ARG A 153 18.98 2.18 -2.04
C ARG A 153 18.27 2.42 -0.71
N ILE A 154 19.00 2.33 0.38
CA ILE A 154 18.50 2.63 1.73
C ILE A 154 17.89 4.04 1.81
N ASP A 155 18.49 5.03 1.14
CA ASP A 155 17.97 6.40 1.12
C ASP A 155 16.62 6.51 0.44
N TYR A 156 16.36 5.69 -0.58
CA TYR A 156 15.04 5.60 -1.21
C TYR A 156 13.98 5.10 -0.21
N LEU A 157 14.28 4.02 0.53
CA LEU A 157 13.39 3.50 1.57
C LEU A 157 13.14 4.52 2.70
N LYS A 158 14.18 5.26 3.12
CA LYS A 158 14.04 6.32 4.14
C LYS A 158 13.13 7.45 3.66
N ASN A 159 13.28 7.88 2.41
CA ASN A 159 12.44 8.92 1.83
C ASN A 159 10.99 8.45 1.71
N LEU A 160 10.75 7.21 1.27
CA LEU A 160 9.41 6.64 1.27
C LEU A 160 8.81 6.63 2.69
N ASN A 161 9.53 6.18 3.73
CA ASN A 161 9.04 6.21 5.11
C ASN A 161 8.64 7.63 5.55
N LYS A 162 9.44 8.63 5.20
CA LYS A 162 9.12 10.05 5.48
C LYS A 162 7.79 10.46 4.83
N HIS A 163 7.57 10.06 3.56
CA HIS A 163 6.31 10.36 2.87
C HIS A 163 5.12 9.60 3.45
N TYR A 164 5.31 8.33 3.85
CA TYR A 164 4.27 7.57 4.55
C TYR A 164 3.83 8.24 5.84
N GLU A 165 4.77 8.62 6.71
CA GLU A 165 4.45 9.29 7.98
C GLU A 165 3.75 10.63 7.76
N ALA A 166 4.17 11.41 6.74
CA ALA A 166 3.51 12.66 6.38
C ALA A 166 2.08 12.45 5.86
N TRP A 167 1.88 11.46 4.98
CA TRP A 167 0.57 11.14 4.41
C TRP A 167 -0.39 10.62 5.48
N VAL A 168 0.04 9.65 6.28
CA VAL A 168 -0.78 9.02 7.32
C VAL A 168 -1.19 10.02 8.40
N LYS A 169 -0.33 11.00 8.73
CA LYS A 169 -0.66 12.07 9.67
C LYS A 169 -1.81 12.96 9.21
N GLN A 170 -2.02 13.08 7.90
CA GLN A 170 -3.04 13.94 7.27
C GLN A 170 -4.20 13.12 6.69
N TYR A 171 -4.21 11.79 6.92
CA TYR A 171 -5.23 10.90 6.35
C TYR A 171 -6.59 11.13 7.00
N ASP A 172 -7.58 11.55 6.22
CA ASP A 172 -8.93 11.91 6.68
C ASP A 172 -10.07 11.37 5.79
N ILE A 173 -9.72 10.59 4.75
CA ILE A 173 -10.69 10.07 3.76
C ILE A 173 -11.35 8.75 4.16
N GLY A 174 -11.01 8.19 5.32
CA GLY A 174 -11.56 6.93 5.83
C GLY A 174 -10.99 6.59 7.20
N LYS A 175 -11.37 5.43 7.73
CA LYS A 175 -10.78 4.92 8.98
C LYS A 175 -9.31 4.55 8.77
N LEU A 176 -8.49 4.71 9.82
CA LEU A 176 -7.06 4.42 9.79
C LEU A 176 -6.65 3.57 10.98
N VAL A 177 -6.02 2.44 10.72
CA VAL A 177 -5.32 1.62 11.73
C VAL A 177 -3.83 1.62 11.45
N ILE A 178 -3.01 2.03 12.41
CA ILE A 178 -1.56 1.97 12.33
C ILE A 178 -1.06 0.77 13.11
N ILE A 179 -0.33 -0.11 12.42
CA ILE A 179 0.27 -1.31 13.01
C ILE A 179 1.78 -1.19 12.93
N ASP A 180 2.45 -1.04 14.07
CA ASP A 180 3.90 -1.14 14.16
C ASP A 180 4.30 -2.61 14.06
N VAL A 181 5.03 -2.97 12.99
CA VAL A 181 5.41 -4.37 12.71
C VAL A 181 6.87 -4.67 13.04
N ASN A 182 7.58 -3.75 13.69
CA ASN A 182 9.01 -3.91 13.95
C ASN A 182 9.33 -5.17 14.76
N GLN A 183 8.52 -5.44 15.78
CA GLN A 183 8.69 -6.60 16.69
C GLN A 183 7.74 -7.76 16.38
N LEU A 184 6.89 -7.64 15.33
CA LEU A 184 5.91 -8.66 15.01
C LEU A 184 6.43 -9.65 13.95
N ASP A 185 6.20 -10.94 14.19
CA ASP A 185 6.34 -12.03 13.22
C ASP A 185 4.98 -12.69 12.96
N TYR A 186 4.03 -11.91 12.52
CA TYR A 186 2.66 -12.39 12.25
C TYR A 186 2.58 -13.43 11.14
N LEU A 187 3.68 -13.71 10.42
CA LEU A 187 3.74 -14.84 9.47
C LEU A 187 3.79 -16.17 10.23
N ASN A 188 4.66 -16.28 11.23
CA ASN A 188 4.97 -17.52 11.91
C ASN A 188 4.41 -17.58 13.35
N ASN A 189 4.09 -16.43 13.95
CA ASN A 189 3.55 -16.32 15.31
C ASN A 189 2.06 -16.00 15.28
N VAL A 190 1.25 -16.90 15.84
CA VAL A 190 -0.22 -16.77 15.89
C VAL A 190 -0.63 -15.64 16.84
N GLU A 191 0.10 -15.41 17.94
CA GLU A 191 -0.19 -14.38 18.92
C GLU A 191 0.01 -12.99 18.30
N ASP A 192 1.09 -12.79 17.53
CA ASP A 192 1.33 -11.53 16.80
C ASP A 192 0.24 -11.24 15.79
N PHE A 193 -0.24 -12.26 15.08
CA PHE A 193 -1.37 -12.09 14.16
C PHE A 193 -2.67 -11.77 14.91
N ALA A 194 -2.94 -12.42 16.05
CA ALA A 194 -4.10 -12.13 16.87
C ALA A 194 -4.11 -10.69 17.42
N LEU A 195 -2.94 -10.13 17.75
CA LEU A 195 -2.82 -8.70 18.11
C LEU A 195 -3.24 -7.77 16.96
N ILE A 196 -2.86 -8.10 15.73
CA ILE A 196 -3.26 -7.33 14.53
C ILE A 196 -4.78 -7.41 14.35
N VAL A 197 -5.34 -8.62 14.39
CA VAL A 197 -6.79 -8.86 14.27
C VAL A 197 -7.55 -8.05 15.32
N SER A 198 -7.14 -8.12 16.60
CA SER A 198 -7.78 -7.39 17.69
C SER A 198 -7.79 -5.87 17.47
N LYS A 199 -6.72 -5.29 16.92
CA LYS A 199 -6.68 -3.86 16.57
C LYS A 199 -7.66 -3.51 15.45
N ILE A 200 -7.73 -4.36 14.43
CA ILE A 200 -8.66 -4.18 13.31
C ILE A 200 -10.10 -4.27 13.80
N ASP A 201 -10.43 -5.29 14.58
CA ASP A 201 -11.78 -5.51 15.12
C ASP A 201 -12.22 -4.34 16.02
N THR A 202 -11.32 -3.82 16.84
CA THR A 202 -11.60 -2.64 17.68
C THR A 202 -11.98 -1.42 16.85
N GLU A 203 -11.29 -1.17 15.74
CA GLU A 203 -11.58 -0.04 14.86
C GLU A 203 -12.83 -0.25 14.02
N VAL A 204 -13.06 -1.50 13.60
CA VAL A 204 -14.22 -1.87 12.77
C VAL A 204 -15.50 -1.87 13.57
N HIS A 205 -15.50 -2.50 14.74
CA HIS A 205 -16.70 -2.78 15.55
C HIS A 205 -16.83 -1.85 16.76
N GLY A 206 -15.79 -1.10 17.11
CA GLY A 206 -15.72 -0.27 18.31
C GLY A 206 -15.42 -1.08 19.58
N LEU A 207 -15.04 -0.35 20.66
CA LEU A 207 -14.62 -0.96 21.94
C LEU A 207 -15.71 -1.76 22.69
N PHE A 208 -16.98 -1.69 22.27
CA PHE A 208 -18.15 -2.24 22.98
C PHE A 208 -19.00 -3.19 22.13
N SER A 209 -18.53 -3.66 20.98
CA SER A 209 -19.22 -4.72 20.26
C SER A 209 -18.95 -6.07 20.94
N THR A 210 -19.83 -6.43 21.87
CA THR A 210 -19.98 -7.82 22.33
C THR A 210 -20.43 -8.70 21.17
N GLN A 211 -19.71 -9.78 20.97
CA GLN A 211 -20.13 -10.91 20.12
C GLN A 211 -21.43 -11.52 20.63
#